data_a914c676d88c2c78c7cc38a43f619a42
#
_entry.id   a914c676d88c2c78c7cc38a43f619a42
#
_cell.length_a   1.000
_cell.length_b   1.000
_cell.length_c   1.000
_cell.angle_alpha   90.00
_cell.angle_beta   90.00
_cell.angle_gamma   90.00
#
_symmetry.space_group_name_H-M   'P 1'
#
loop_
_entity.id
_entity.type
_entity.pdbx_description
1 polymer ?
#
loop_
_entity_poly.entity_id
_entity_poly.type
_entity_poly.pdbx_seq_one_letter_code
_entity_poly.pdbx_strand_id
1 'polypeptide(L)'
;MPINALNIAHRGGANLWPENTLEAFANAIEMGADGIEFDLQLTADKKLVLHHDNRLNADITRRDGAYLSKPTPYIHQLTLAQLAAYDVGRINPHSALAKRRPTQQPIDGCRVQEFSVLCDLVLQRAKPNFRLYAELKTDMDDRAQAAEELADCFVAHVKDHAILPYITMVSFDWRCLSRVLKQLPDLPHAFTTLSFSETDPEHPSAQNDQSDGCAAKARRASAQGAPWWGDYDWREQNGDSHGARVLQAIAAAGGRGWFAEAHDITSQNMAIAADLGLTVSAWTVNDASIMQTLAQAGVEAIITDRPDIMLNL
;
A
#
# COMPACT_ATOMS: atom_id res chain seq x y z
N MET A 1 15.35 -15.84 -18.38
CA MET A 1 15.42 -14.47 -18.95
C MET A 1 15.41 -13.53 -17.77
N PRO A 2 16.17 -12.44 -17.79
CA PRO A 2 16.13 -11.50 -16.66
C PRO A 2 14.70 -10.98 -16.43
N ILE A 3 14.33 -10.80 -15.18
CA ILE A 3 13.04 -10.24 -14.80
C ILE A 3 13.04 -8.75 -15.16
N ASN A 4 12.04 -8.33 -15.95
CA ASN A 4 11.89 -6.92 -16.35
C ASN A 4 10.98 -6.09 -15.43
N ALA A 5 10.33 -6.73 -14.44
CA ALA A 5 9.50 -6.01 -13.48
C ALA A 5 10.36 -5.33 -12.41
N LEU A 6 9.95 -4.13 -11.95
CA LEU A 6 10.62 -3.42 -10.87
C LEU A 6 10.47 -4.16 -9.54
N ASN A 7 11.56 -4.26 -8.79
CA ASN A 7 11.60 -4.83 -7.44
C ASN A 7 11.29 -3.74 -6.40
N ILE A 8 10.07 -3.73 -5.88
CA ILE A 8 9.61 -2.72 -4.93
C ILE A 8 9.50 -3.35 -3.53
N ALA A 9 10.33 -2.87 -2.60
CA ALA A 9 10.34 -3.38 -1.24
C ALA A 9 9.11 -2.87 -0.45
N HIS A 10 8.12 -3.76 -0.23
CA HIS A 10 6.90 -3.49 0.51
C HIS A 10 7.21 -3.09 1.95
N ARG A 11 6.85 -1.86 2.33
CA ARG A 11 7.19 -1.22 3.62
C ARG A 11 8.68 -1.29 3.98
N GLY A 12 9.54 -1.30 2.93
CA GLY A 12 10.98 -1.45 3.10
C GLY A 12 11.50 -2.89 3.15
N GLY A 13 10.66 -3.90 2.86
CA GLY A 13 11.00 -5.33 2.94
C GLY A 13 10.60 -5.95 4.27
N ALA A 14 9.30 -5.98 4.55
CA ALA A 14 8.73 -6.28 5.87
C ALA A 14 9.02 -7.69 6.41
N ASN A 15 9.43 -8.66 5.57
CA ASN A 15 9.91 -9.97 6.03
C ASN A 15 11.40 -9.98 6.41
N LEU A 16 12.13 -8.88 6.11
CA LEU A 16 13.56 -8.76 6.42
C LEU A 16 13.80 -7.78 7.57
N TRP A 17 13.08 -6.66 7.60
CA TRP A 17 13.27 -5.57 8.57
C TRP A 17 11.94 -5.03 9.10
N PRO A 18 11.95 -4.23 10.19
CA PRO A 18 10.74 -3.61 10.73
C PRO A 18 10.06 -2.70 9.71
N GLU A 19 8.79 -2.99 9.41
CA GLU A 19 8.02 -2.31 8.39
C GLU A 19 7.87 -0.80 8.63
N ASN A 20 7.86 0.00 7.55
CA ASN A 20 7.65 1.45 7.59
C ASN A 20 8.65 2.21 8.48
N THR A 21 9.89 1.71 8.56
CA THR A 21 10.98 2.37 9.31
C THR A 21 12.08 2.88 8.37
N LEU A 22 12.77 3.94 8.79
CA LEU A 22 13.88 4.48 8.01
C LEU A 22 15.01 3.46 7.83
N GLU A 23 15.21 2.61 8.83
CA GLU A 23 16.20 1.54 8.82
C GLU A 23 15.87 0.51 7.74
N ALA A 24 14.60 0.10 7.62
CA ALA A 24 14.15 -0.80 6.56
C ALA A 24 14.33 -0.17 5.18
N PHE A 25 13.97 1.09 5.01
CA PHE A 25 14.10 1.80 3.75
C PHE A 25 15.56 2.00 3.34
N ALA A 26 16.45 2.36 4.30
CA ALA A 26 17.87 2.47 4.05
C ALA A 26 18.47 1.13 3.60
N ASN A 27 18.09 0.04 4.27
CA ASN A 27 18.53 -1.31 3.91
C ASN A 27 18.02 -1.75 2.53
N ALA A 28 16.76 -1.42 2.17
CA ALA A 28 16.22 -1.72 0.84
C ALA A 28 16.95 -0.96 -0.28
N ILE A 29 17.30 0.32 -0.05
CA ILE A 29 18.10 1.13 -0.97
C ILE A 29 19.50 0.52 -1.12
N GLU A 30 20.15 0.19 -0.01
CA GLU A 30 21.51 -0.38 0.01
C GLU A 30 21.57 -1.78 -0.64
N MET A 31 20.52 -2.59 -0.44
CA MET A 31 20.37 -3.89 -1.09
C MET A 31 20.24 -3.76 -2.61
N GLY A 32 19.79 -2.64 -3.14
CA GLY A 32 19.67 -2.39 -4.56
C GLY A 32 18.26 -2.61 -5.12
N ALA A 33 17.23 -2.59 -4.29
CA ALA A 33 15.84 -2.54 -4.75
C ALA A 33 15.62 -1.38 -5.74
N ASP A 34 14.66 -1.52 -6.64
CA ASP A 34 14.32 -0.46 -7.62
C ASP A 34 13.43 0.62 -7.00
N GLY A 35 12.81 0.31 -5.86
CA GLY A 35 11.98 1.24 -5.12
C GLY A 35 11.52 0.68 -3.79
N ILE A 36 10.75 1.48 -3.09
CA ILE A 36 10.06 1.11 -1.86
C ILE A 36 8.59 1.48 -1.98
N GLU A 37 7.77 0.69 -1.32
CA GLU A 37 6.39 1.05 -1.03
C GLU A 37 6.28 1.38 0.46
N PHE A 38 5.40 2.31 0.83
CA PHE A 38 5.18 2.73 2.21
C PHE A 38 3.80 3.35 2.39
N ASP A 39 3.33 3.31 3.63
CA ASP A 39 2.00 3.74 4.04
C ASP A 39 2.05 5.11 4.72
N LEU A 40 1.22 6.05 4.29
CA LEU A 40 1.09 7.38 4.86
C LEU A 40 -0.23 7.57 5.59
N GLN A 41 -0.15 8.09 6.80
CA GLN A 41 -1.28 8.53 7.61
C GLN A 41 -1.08 9.96 8.12
N LEU A 42 -2.18 10.60 8.52
CA LEU A 42 -2.16 11.96 9.06
C LEU A 42 -2.34 11.94 10.59
N THR A 43 -1.45 12.64 11.31
CA THR A 43 -1.55 12.80 12.77
C THR A 43 -2.52 13.92 13.16
N ALA A 44 -2.82 14.04 14.47
CA ALA A 44 -3.64 15.13 15.01
C ALA A 44 -3.05 16.51 14.73
N ASP A 45 -1.73 16.63 14.70
CA ASP A 45 -0.98 17.87 14.39
C ASP A 45 -0.62 17.99 12.89
N LYS A 46 -1.37 17.25 12.02
CA LYS A 46 -1.28 17.32 10.56
C LYS A 46 0.09 16.99 9.99
N LYS A 47 0.78 16.04 10.62
CA LYS A 47 2.02 15.47 10.10
C LYS A 47 1.73 14.19 9.33
N LEU A 48 2.34 14.05 8.15
CA LEU A 48 2.34 12.79 7.39
C LEU A 48 3.34 11.84 8.02
N VAL A 49 2.87 10.69 8.49
CA VAL A 49 3.70 9.69 9.18
C VAL A 49 3.63 8.33 8.48
N LEU A 50 4.71 7.57 8.65
CA LEU A 50 4.90 6.25 8.04
C LEU A 50 4.33 5.17 8.96
N HIS A 51 3.11 4.70 8.68
CA HIS A 51 2.48 3.61 9.45
C HIS A 51 1.29 3.00 8.70
N HIS A 52 1.16 1.67 8.74
CA HIS A 52 0.12 0.96 7.99
C HIS A 52 -1.26 1.03 8.67
N ASP A 53 -1.33 0.56 9.92
CA ASP A 53 -2.61 0.39 10.60
C ASP A 53 -3.12 1.75 11.13
N ASN A 54 -4.43 1.93 11.20
CA ASN A 54 -5.05 3.14 11.74
C ASN A 54 -4.80 3.37 13.25
N ARG A 55 -4.24 2.36 13.94
CA ARG A 55 -3.72 2.40 15.32
C ARG A 55 -2.35 1.75 15.35
N LEU A 56 -1.56 2.04 16.39
CA LEU A 56 -0.29 1.31 16.57
C LEU A 56 -0.56 -0.18 16.74
N ASN A 57 0.09 -0.98 15.91
CA ASN A 57 -0.07 -2.43 15.87
C ASN A 57 0.60 -3.08 17.09
N ALA A 58 -0.17 -3.75 17.94
CA ALA A 58 0.33 -4.37 19.18
C ALA A 58 1.36 -5.47 18.93
N ASP A 59 1.34 -6.11 17.75
CA ASP A 59 2.28 -7.16 17.41
C ASP A 59 3.70 -6.65 17.14
N ILE A 60 3.86 -5.34 16.82
CA ILE A 60 5.17 -4.74 16.50
C ILE A 60 5.52 -3.56 17.39
N THR A 61 4.61 -3.11 18.27
CA THR A 61 4.80 -1.88 19.02
C THR A 61 5.08 -2.12 20.49
N ARG A 62 6.11 -1.46 21.00
CA ARG A 62 6.47 -1.46 22.40
C ARG A 62 6.44 -0.02 22.96
N ARG A 63 6.15 0.08 24.24
CA ARG A 63 6.35 1.29 25.04
C ARG A 63 7.09 0.91 26.32
N ASP A 64 8.13 1.64 26.65
CA ASP A 64 8.98 1.36 27.84
C ASP A 64 9.46 -0.11 27.89
N GLY A 65 9.78 -0.68 26.72
CA GLY A 65 10.27 -2.06 26.56
C GLY A 65 9.19 -3.15 26.55
N ALA A 66 7.92 -2.84 26.85
CA ALA A 66 6.82 -3.80 26.86
C ALA A 66 5.91 -3.66 25.63
N TYR A 67 5.44 -4.79 25.09
CA TYR A 67 4.44 -4.78 24.01
C TYR A 67 3.11 -4.23 24.49
N LEU A 68 2.39 -3.58 23.58
CA LEU A 68 1.08 -3.01 23.88
C LEU A 68 0.10 -4.11 24.29
N SER A 69 -0.57 -3.92 25.43
CA SER A 69 -1.62 -4.82 25.95
C SER A 69 -3.03 -4.32 25.68
N LYS A 70 -3.16 -3.08 25.17
CA LYS A 70 -4.44 -2.44 24.86
C LYS A 70 -4.29 -1.64 23.57
N PRO A 71 -5.37 -1.47 22.77
CA PRO A 71 -5.37 -0.60 21.62
C PRO A 71 -4.99 0.83 22.00
N THR A 72 -4.19 1.48 21.15
CA THR A 72 -3.93 2.93 21.23
C THR A 72 -5.13 3.73 20.69
N PRO A 73 -5.20 5.05 20.91
CA PRO A 73 -5.99 5.93 20.04
C PRO A 73 -5.63 5.74 18.57
N TYR A 74 -6.46 6.20 17.67
CA TYR A 74 -6.14 6.23 16.25
C TYR A 74 -4.94 7.15 15.97
N ILE A 75 -4.18 6.89 14.90
CA ILE A 75 -3.02 7.72 14.51
C ILE A 75 -3.44 9.19 14.34
N HIS A 76 -4.57 9.45 13.71
CA HIS A 76 -5.11 10.81 13.53
C HIS A 76 -5.52 11.53 14.84
N GLN A 77 -5.57 10.82 15.96
CA GLN A 77 -5.82 11.36 17.29
C GLN A 77 -4.54 11.59 18.11
N LEU A 78 -3.39 11.18 17.60
CA LEU A 78 -2.08 11.30 18.25
C LEU A 78 -1.23 12.34 17.51
N THR A 79 -0.47 13.14 18.26
CA THR A 79 0.56 14.02 17.68
C THR A 79 1.82 13.21 17.36
N LEU A 80 2.67 13.72 16.46
CA LEU A 80 3.98 13.14 16.19
C LEU A 80 4.81 12.97 17.46
N ALA A 81 4.78 13.96 18.37
CA ALA A 81 5.48 13.89 19.65
C ALA A 81 4.97 12.75 20.55
N GLN A 82 3.67 12.46 20.53
CA GLN A 82 3.10 11.31 21.26
C GLN A 82 3.51 9.97 20.63
N LEU A 83 3.58 9.89 19.30
CA LEU A 83 4.06 8.70 18.57
C LEU A 83 5.52 8.39 18.86
N ALA A 84 6.37 9.39 19.10
CA ALA A 84 7.79 9.22 19.41
C ALA A 84 8.06 8.41 20.70
N ALA A 85 7.05 8.22 21.57
CA ALA A 85 7.18 7.38 22.78
C ALA A 85 7.17 5.86 22.49
N TYR A 86 6.85 5.45 21.25
CA TYR A 86 6.68 4.05 20.89
C TYR A 86 7.84 3.56 20.03
N ASP A 87 8.27 2.32 20.27
CA ASP A 87 9.25 1.58 19.48
C ASP A 87 8.51 0.55 18.62
N VAL A 88 8.70 0.62 17.30
CA VAL A 88 8.06 -0.25 16.29
C VAL A 88 9.05 -1.22 15.63
N GLY A 89 10.24 -1.37 16.20
CA GLY A 89 11.36 -2.08 15.59
C GLY A 89 11.43 -3.58 15.87
N ARG A 90 10.43 -4.18 16.55
CA ARG A 90 10.50 -5.60 16.93
C ARG A 90 9.13 -6.25 16.96
N ILE A 91 8.97 -7.34 16.24
CA ILE A 91 7.76 -8.19 16.32
C ILE A 91 7.70 -8.89 17.69
N ASN A 92 6.50 -8.92 18.27
CA ASN A 92 6.20 -9.72 19.45
C ASN A 92 6.38 -11.22 19.11
N PRO A 93 7.34 -11.92 19.74
CA PRO A 93 7.65 -13.30 19.38
C PRO A 93 6.49 -14.29 19.64
N HIS A 94 5.50 -13.88 20.42
CA HIS A 94 4.32 -14.68 20.73
C HIS A 94 3.14 -14.40 19.78
N SER A 95 3.27 -13.41 18.87
CA SER A 95 2.21 -13.05 17.92
C SER A 95 2.12 -14.01 16.73
N ALA A 96 0.96 -13.99 16.06
CA ALA A 96 0.80 -14.68 14.78
C ALA A 96 1.69 -14.08 13.69
N LEU A 97 2.02 -12.79 13.79
CA LEU A 97 2.89 -12.08 12.85
C LEU A 97 4.32 -12.64 12.88
N ALA A 98 4.86 -12.97 14.06
CA ALA A 98 6.18 -13.59 14.20
C ALA A 98 6.30 -14.91 13.42
N LYS A 99 5.21 -15.70 13.40
CA LYS A 99 5.17 -16.97 12.63
C LYS A 99 5.13 -16.73 11.12
N ARG A 100 4.52 -15.63 10.67
CA ARG A 100 4.45 -15.26 9.23
C ARG A 100 5.73 -14.60 8.73
N ARG A 101 6.51 -13.96 9.63
CA ARG A 101 7.74 -13.23 9.31
C ARG A 101 8.95 -13.77 10.09
N PRO A 102 9.29 -15.06 9.96
CA PRO A 102 10.32 -15.70 10.78
C PRO A 102 11.74 -15.21 10.48
N THR A 103 11.96 -14.55 9.36
CA THR A 103 13.28 -14.06 8.92
C THR A 103 13.52 -12.59 9.24
N GLN A 104 12.49 -11.88 9.78
CA GLN A 104 12.64 -10.46 10.07
C GLN A 104 13.69 -10.23 11.16
N GLN A 105 14.67 -9.38 10.84
CA GLN A 105 15.71 -8.95 11.78
C GLN A 105 15.17 -7.78 12.61
N PRO A 106 15.08 -7.89 13.94
CA PRO A 106 14.59 -6.78 14.77
C PRO A 106 15.65 -5.67 14.85
N ILE A 107 15.19 -4.42 14.88
CA ILE A 107 16.01 -3.23 15.06
C ILE A 107 15.38 -2.41 16.18
N ASP A 108 15.91 -2.51 17.40
CA ASP A 108 15.37 -1.78 18.54
C ASP A 108 15.56 -0.28 18.41
N GLY A 109 14.59 0.49 18.87
CA GLY A 109 14.64 1.95 18.86
C GLY A 109 14.01 2.60 17.61
N CYS A 110 13.52 1.82 16.65
CA CYS A 110 12.78 2.37 15.51
C CYS A 110 11.53 3.11 15.98
N ARG A 111 11.24 4.24 15.34
CA ARG A 111 10.09 5.10 15.65
C ARG A 111 9.20 5.26 14.44
N VAL A 112 7.93 5.57 14.68
CA VAL A 112 7.07 6.11 13.62
C VAL A 112 7.64 7.45 13.19
N GLN A 113 8.03 7.55 11.93
CA GLN A 113 8.73 8.71 11.39
C GLN A 113 7.82 9.59 10.53
N GLU A 114 8.17 10.86 10.43
CA GLU A 114 7.54 11.79 9.50
C GLU A 114 8.03 11.51 8.06
N PHE A 115 7.13 11.66 7.09
CA PHE A 115 7.44 11.44 5.67
C PHE A 115 8.58 12.32 5.14
N SER A 116 8.73 13.53 5.65
CA SER A 116 9.86 14.42 5.32
C SER A 116 11.21 13.77 5.52
N VAL A 117 11.37 12.98 6.60
CA VAL A 117 12.64 12.30 6.91
C VAL A 117 12.93 11.17 5.90
N LEU A 118 11.89 10.48 5.42
CA LEU A 118 12.05 9.53 4.31
C LEU A 118 12.44 10.24 3.01
N CYS A 119 11.85 11.40 2.71
CA CYS A 119 12.22 12.19 1.55
C CYS A 119 13.71 12.54 1.55
N ASP A 120 14.21 13.01 2.70
CA ASP A 120 15.65 13.33 2.86
C ASP A 120 16.54 12.09 2.67
N LEU A 121 16.16 10.95 3.23
CA LEU A 121 16.89 9.69 3.06
C LEU A 121 16.99 9.30 1.58
N VAL A 122 15.87 9.35 0.86
CA VAL A 122 15.81 8.98 -0.57
C VAL A 122 16.65 9.93 -1.42
N LEU A 123 16.50 11.24 -1.23
CA LEU A 123 17.28 12.24 -1.98
C LEU A 123 18.79 12.14 -1.74
N GLN A 124 19.21 11.64 -0.56
CA GLN A 124 20.62 11.47 -0.23
C GLN A 124 21.21 10.16 -0.74
N ARG A 125 20.43 9.08 -0.83
CA ARG A 125 20.97 7.72 -1.01
C ARG A 125 20.44 6.97 -2.22
N ALA A 126 19.25 7.29 -2.71
CA ALA A 126 18.64 6.53 -3.79
C ALA A 126 19.21 6.87 -5.17
N LYS A 127 19.10 5.92 -6.11
CA LYS A 127 19.43 6.12 -7.51
C LYS A 127 18.43 7.08 -8.16
N PRO A 128 18.78 7.82 -9.24
CA PRO A 128 17.86 8.76 -9.88
C PRO A 128 16.55 8.16 -10.41
N ASN A 129 16.52 6.86 -10.74
CA ASN A 129 15.36 6.12 -11.22
C ASN A 129 14.64 5.32 -10.13
N PHE A 130 14.98 5.53 -8.87
CA PHE A 130 14.32 4.89 -7.73
C PHE A 130 12.85 5.27 -7.68
N ARG A 131 11.97 4.35 -7.26
CA ARG A 131 10.52 4.55 -7.20
C ARG A 131 10.00 4.54 -5.77
N LEU A 132 9.08 5.46 -5.49
CA LEU A 132 8.38 5.59 -4.22
C LEU A 132 6.89 5.34 -4.43
N TYR A 133 6.43 4.15 -4.08
CA TYR A 133 5.00 3.85 -4.08
C TYR A 133 4.41 4.35 -2.76
N ALA A 134 3.77 5.50 -2.79
CA ALA A 134 3.18 6.15 -1.61
C ALA A 134 1.72 5.78 -1.48
N GLU A 135 1.37 4.95 -0.50
CA GLU A 135 -0.02 4.61 -0.22
C GLU A 135 -0.63 5.60 0.78
N LEU A 136 -1.67 6.32 0.37
CA LEU A 136 -2.47 7.13 1.28
C LEU A 136 -3.50 6.25 1.98
N LYS A 137 -3.32 6.06 3.29
CA LYS A 137 -4.14 5.20 4.14
C LYS A 137 -5.28 5.97 4.75
N THR A 138 -6.51 5.55 4.47
CA THR A 138 -7.70 5.99 5.19
C THR A 138 -8.33 4.81 5.90
N ASP A 139 -9.14 5.08 6.90
CA ASP A 139 -10.07 4.09 7.43
C ASP A 139 -11.34 4.14 6.57
N MET A 140 -11.59 3.11 5.79
CA MET A 140 -12.77 3.01 4.94
C MET A 140 -14.07 3.02 5.76
N ASP A 141 -14.00 2.63 7.03
CA ASP A 141 -15.12 2.63 7.98
C ASP A 141 -15.16 3.91 8.82
N ASP A 142 -14.04 4.61 9.02
CA ASP A 142 -13.96 5.84 9.82
C ASP A 142 -14.03 7.07 8.90
N ARG A 143 -15.19 7.73 8.93
CA ARG A 143 -15.40 8.99 8.20
C ARG A 143 -14.73 10.20 8.86
N ALA A 144 -14.12 10.03 10.03
CA ALA A 144 -13.53 11.12 10.80
C ALA A 144 -12.22 11.64 10.18
N GLN A 145 -11.48 10.80 9.45
CA GLN A 145 -10.36 11.25 8.64
C GLN A 145 -10.81 11.45 7.21
N ALA A 146 -11.08 12.70 6.87
CA ALA A 146 -11.45 13.00 5.49
C ALA A 146 -10.31 12.63 4.53
N ALA A 147 -10.61 11.75 3.57
CA ALA A 147 -9.67 11.36 2.51
C ALA A 147 -9.07 12.59 1.79
N GLU A 148 -9.90 13.64 1.66
CA GLU A 148 -9.49 14.91 1.08
C GLU A 148 -8.42 15.64 1.91
N GLU A 149 -8.50 15.62 3.25
CA GLU A 149 -7.52 16.29 4.11
C GLU A 149 -6.15 15.61 4.00
N LEU A 150 -6.10 14.28 4.02
CA LEU A 150 -4.87 13.52 3.83
C LEU A 150 -4.26 13.82 2.45
N ALA A 151 -5.08 13.82 1.40
CA ALA A 151 -4.68 14.15 0.04
C ALA A 151 -4.13 15.57 -0.07
N ASP A 152 -4.79 16.57 0.53
CA ASP A 152 -4.34 17.96 0.51
C ASP A 152 -3.02 18.16 1.26
N CYS A 153 -2.85 17.51 2.42
CA CYS A 153 -1.58 17.52 3.16
C CYS A 153 -0.45 16.86 2.35
N PHE A 154 -0.73 15.75 1.67
CA PHE A 154 0.24 15.10 0.79
C PHE A 154 0.65 16.02 -0.36
N VAL A 155 -0.30 16.60 -1.09
CA VAL A 155 -0.02 17.53 -2.19
C VAL A 155 0.79 18.73 -1.71
N ALA A 156 0.39 19.34 -0.59
CA ALA A 156 1.11 20.48 -0.01
C ALA A 156 2.58 20.14 0.30
N HIS A 157 2.86 18.88 0.68
CA HIS A 157 4.22 18.43 0.96
C HIS A 157 5.05 18.19 -0.30
N VAL A 158 4.45 17.61 -1.38
CA VAL A 158 5.23 17.08 -2.51
C VAL A 158 5.29 18.01 -3.72
N LYS A 159 4.32 18.90 -3.94
CA LYS A 159 4.14 19.65 -5.20
C LYS A 159 5.36 20.47 -5.63
N ASP A 160 6.08 21.04 -4.68
CA ASP A 160 7.27 21.86 -4.93
C ASP A 160 8.55 21.21 -4.37
N HIS A 161 8.47 19.92 -3.98
CA HIS A 161 9.55 19.20 -3.36
C HIS A 161 10.34 18.38 -4.38
N ALA A 162 11.66 18.28 -4.21
CA ALA A 162 12.55 17.50 -5.09
C ALA A 162 12.22 16.00 -5.13
N ILE A 163 11.40 15.50 -4.20
CA ILE A 163 10.95 14.11 -4.13
C ILE A 163 9.87 13.78 -5.18
N LEU A 164 9.13 14.77 -5.70
CA LEU A 164 7.99 14.56 -6.59
C LEU A 164 8.27 13.63 -7.78
N PRO A 165 9.42 13.73 -8.49
CA PRO A 165 9.74 12.86 -9.62
C PRO A 165 9.91 11.37 -9.27
N TYR A 166 10.07 11.04 -7.99
CA TYR A 166 10.23 9.67 -7.53
C TYR A 166 8.89 8.99 -7.22
N ILE A 167 7.81 9.76 -7.04
CA ILE A 167 6.55 9.29 -6.47
C ILE A 167 5.67 8.64 -7.53
N THR A 168 5.15 7.47 -7.19
CA THR A 168 3.96 6.85 -7.74
C THR A 168 2.94 6.75 -6.61
N MET A 169 1.80 7.42 -6.74
CA MET A 169 0.78 7.40 -5.71
C MET A 169 -0.14 6.20 -5.86
N VAL A 170 -0.46 5.54 -4.75
CA VAL A 170 -1.42 4.44 -4.69
C VAL A 170 -2.40 4.63 -3.54
N SER A 171 -3.61 4.11 -3.64
CA SER A 171 -4.56 4.08 -2.53
C SER A 171 -5.73 3.15 -2.83
N PHE A 172 -6.23 2.46 -1.80
CA PHE A 172 -7.54 1.80 -1.85
C PHE A 172 -8.68 2.81 -1.85
N ASP A 173 -8.46 3.98 -1.24
CA ASP A 173 -9.45 5.05 -1.23
C ASP A 173 -9.26 5.95 -2.46
N TRP A 174 -10.07 5.72 -3.47
CA TRP A 174 -10.00 6.45 -4.73
C TRP A 174 -10.38 7.94 -4.59
N ARG A 175 -11.03 8.33 -3.49
CA ARG A 175 -11.28 9.75 -3.18
C ARG A 175 -9.95 10.48 -2.95
N CYS A 176 -8.96 9.84 -2.28
CA CYS A 176 -7.60 10.38 -2.15
C CYS A 176 -6.96 10.57 -3.52
N LEU A 177 -6.97 9.52 -4.37
CA LEU A 177 -6.41 9.57 -5.73
C LEU A 177 -7.03 10.70 -6.53
N SER A 178 -8.37 10.74 -6.61
CA SER A 178 -9.11 11.77 -7.34
C SER A 178 -8.79 13.18 -6.85
N ARG A 179 -8.64 13.37 -5.52
CA ARG A 179 -8.30 14.67 -4.93
C ARG A 179 -6.89 15.11 -5.28
N VAL A 180 -5.91 14.19 -5.23
CA VAL A 180 -4.52 14.50 -5.63
C VAL A 180 -4.43 14.79 -7.11
N LEU A 181 -5.06 13.98 -7.98
CA LEU A 181 -4.98 14.13 -9.42
C LEU A 181 -5.64 15.41 -9.94
N LYS A 182 -6.63 15.95 -9.22
CA LYS A 182 -7.17 17.29 -9.52
C LYS A 182 -6.12 18.40 -9.35
N GLN A 183 -5.11 18.20 -8.49
CA GLN A 183 -4.07 19.20 -8.18
C GLN A 183 -2.74 18.88 -8.88
N LEU A 184 -2.44 17.60 -9.11
CA LEU A 184 -1.23 17.08 -9.74
C LEU A 184 -1.61 16.06 -10.84
N PRO A 185 -2.17 16.50 -11.98
CA PRO A 185 -2.76 15.60 -12.99
C PRO A 185 -1.73 14.67 -13.68
N ASP A 186 -0.46 15.03 -13.66
CA ASP A 186 0.61 14.25 -14.28
C ASP A 186 1.35 13.32 -13.30
N LEU A 187 0.98 13.33 -12.01
CA LEU A 187 1.61 12.47 -11.02
C LEU A 187 1.38 10.99 -11.39
N PRO A 188 2.45 10.16 -11.49
CA PRO A 188 2.29 8.73 -11.65
C PRO A 188 1.42 8.14 -10.54
N HIS A 189 0.46 7.28 -10.92
CA HIS A 189 -0.49 6.71 -9.97
C HIS A 189 -1.04 5.36 -10.43
N ALA A 190 -1.46 4.55 -9.47
CA ALA A 190 -2.22 3.34 -9.73
C ALA A 190 -3.34 3.18 -8.69
N PHE A 191 -4.50 2.75 -9.16
CA PHE A 191 -5.66 2.50 -8.33
C PHE A 191 -5.54 1.14 -7.66
N THR A 192 -5.51 1.11 -6.33
CA THR A 192 -5.44 -0.14 -5.57
C THR A 192 -6.83 -0.75 -5.46
N THR A 193 -6.90 -2.06 -5.67
CA THR A 193 -8.12 -2.83 -5.50
C THR A 193 -7.93 -3.88 -4.40
N LEU A 194 -8.98 -4.10 -3.61
CA LEU A 194 -9.08 -5.33 -2.81
C LEU A 194 -9.20 -6.52 -3.74
N SER A 195 -8.86 -7.72 -3.25
CA SER A 195 -9.01 -8.94 -4.04
C SER A 195 -10.43 -9.06 -4.62
N PHE A 196 -10.52 -9.43 -5.89
CA PHE A 196 -11.82 -9.66 -6.53
C PHE A 196 -12.60 -10.77 -5.84
N SER A 197 -11.91 -11.78 -5.27
CA SER A 197 -12.57 -12.80 -4.46
C SER A 197 -13.22 -12.25 -3.18
N GLU A 198 -12.74 -11.11 -2.68
CA GLU A 198 -13.28 -10.44 -1.49
C GLU A 198 -14.34 -9.38 -1.83
N THR A 199 -14.37 -8.90 -3.06
CA THR A 199 -15.25 -7.79 -3.47
C THR A 199 -16.34 -8.21 -4.44
N ASP A 200 -16.20 -9.36 -5.13
CA ASP A 200 -17.24 -9.89 -6.01
C ASP A 200 -18.41 -10.48 -5.21
N PRO A 201 -19.61 -9.90 -5.31
CA PRO A 201 -20.79 -10.41 -4.61
C PRO A 201 -21.26 -11.78 -5.11
N GLU A 202 -20.86 -12.14 -6.34
CA GLU A 202 -21.24 -13.42 -6.97
C GLU A 202 -20.16 -14.50 -6.76
N HIS A 203 -19.03 -14.18 -6.11
CA HIS A 203 -17.97 -15.14 -5.84
C HIS A 203 -18.50 -16.29 -4.96
N PRO A 204 -18.16 -17.56 -5.24
CA PRO A 204 -18.65 -18.72 -4.48
C PRO A 204 -18.44 -18.63 -2.97
N SER A 205 -17.35 -18.00 -2.51
CA SER A 205 -17.08 -17.78 -1.08
C SER A 205 -18.00 -16.72 -0.45
N ALA A 206 -18.69 -15.91 -1.25
CA ALA A 206 -19.62 -14.88 -0.76
C ALA A 206 -20.92 -15.46 -0.20
N GLN A 207 -21.37 -16.59 -0.76
CA GLN A 207 -22.72 -17.12 -0.52
C GLN A 207 -22.97 -17.59 0.92
N ASN A 208 -21.93 -17.85 1.70
CA ASN A 208 -22.04 -18.37 3.07
C ASN A 208 -21.33 -17.51 4.13
N ASP A 209 -20.79 -16.34 3.76
CA ASP A 209 -20.02 -15.53 4.70
C ASP A 209 -20.92 -14.53 5.46
N GLN A 210 -21.47 -14.99 6.58
CA GLN A 210 -22.17 -14.14 7.56
C GLN A 210 -21.23 -13.57 8.66
N SER A 211 -19.91 -13.71 8.47
CA SER A 211 -18.94 -13.19 9.43
C SER A 211 -18.92 -11.66 9.47
N ASP A 212 -18.44 -11.12 10.61
CA ASP A 212 -18.16 -9.69 10.77
C ASP A 212 -16.70 -9.34 10.43
N GLY A 213 -16.01 -10.24 9.74
CA GLY A 213 -14.62 -10.04 9.30
C GLY A 213 -14.47 -8.94 8.24
N CYS A 214 -13.26 -8.42 8.09
CA CYS A 214 -12.97 -7.34 7.13
C CYS A 214 -13.37 -7.70 5.69
N ALA A 215 -13.09 -8.93 5.24
CA ALA A 215 -13.45 -9.40 3.90
C ALA A 215 -14.98 -9.39 3.67
N ALA A 216 -15.76 -9.86 4.65
CA ALA A 216 -17.22 -9.85 4.56
C ALA A 216 -17.80 -8.42 4.54
N LYS A 217 -17.21 -7.51 5.32
CA LYS A 217 -17.58 -6.09 5.29
C LYS A 217 -17.24 -5.45 3.95
N ALA A 218 -16.03 -5.69 3.43
CA ALA A 218 -15.59 -5.19 2.13
C ALA A 218 -16.52 -5.68 1.01
N ARG A 219 -16.92 -6.97 1.04
CA ARG A 219 -17.82 -7.56 0.05
C ARG A 219 -19.24 -6.94 0.11
N ARG A 220 -19.79 -6.77 1.34
CA ARG A 220 -21.10 -6.10 1.49
C ARG A 220 -21.05 -4.66 1.00
N ALA A 221 -19.98 -3.94 1.27
CA ALA A 221 -19.83 -2.56 0.80
C ALA A 221 -19.61 -2.50 -0.72
N SER A 222 -18.82 -3.42 -1.30
CA SER A 222 -18.64 -3.55 -2.75
C SER A 222 -19.97 -3.81 -3.47
N ALA A 223 -20.83 -4.68 -2.91
CA ALA A 223 -22.17 -4.93 -3.45
C ALA A 223 -23.04 -3.65 -3.49
N GLN A 224 -22.72 -2.64 -2.71
CA GLN A 224 -23.36 -1.33 -2.68
C GLN A 224 -22.62 -0.27 -3.52
N GLY A 225 -21.53 -0.65 -4.24
CA GLY A 225 -20.77 0.24 -5.11
C GLY A 225 -19.44 0.72 -4.55
N ALA A 226 -18.94 0.11 -3.46
CA ALA A 226 -17.67 0.45 -2.85
C ALA A 226 -17.52 1.96 -2.53
N PRO A 227 -18.11 2.47 -1.43
CA PRO A 227 -18.20 3.92 -1.17
C PRO A 227 -16.86 4.66 -1.13
N TRP A 228 -15.74 3.96 -0.89
CA TRP A 228 -14.38 4.52 -0.93
C TRP A 228 -13.86 4.78 -2.35
N TRP A 229 -14.59 4.38 -3.41
CA TRP A 229 -14.28 4.75 -4.79
C TRP A 229 -14.82 6.13 -5.18
N GLY A 230 -15.53 6.82 -4.27
CA GLY A 230 -16.10 8.14 -4.52
C GLY A 230 -17.25 8.08 -5.53
N ASP A 231 -17.08 8.82 -6.64
CA ASP A 231 -18.11 8.94 -7.68
C ASP A 231 -18.10 7.77 -8.69
N TYR A 232 -17.26 6.73 -8.47
CA TYR A 232 -17.10 5.61 -9.40
C TYR A 232 -17.73 4.34 -8.85
N ASP A 233 -18.48 3.65 -9.71
CA ASP A 233 -19.20 2.42 -9.34
C ASP A 233 -18.94 1.36 -10.42
N TRP A 234 -18.37 0.21 -10.01
CA TRP A 234 -18.11 -0.90 -10.92
C TRP A 234 -19.40 -1.49 -11.51
N ARG A 235 -20.57 -1.35 -10.82
CA ARG A 235 -21.87 -1.85 -11.27
C ARG A 235 -22.40 -1.09 -12.49
N GLU A 236 -21.95 0.13 -12.70
CA GLU A 236 -22.29 0.98 -13.84
C GLU A 236 -21.39 0.71 -15.05
N GLN A 237 -20.36 -0.13 -14.88
CA GLN A 237 -19.40 -0.41 -15.93
C GLN A 237 -19.78 -1.66 -16.73
N ASN A 238 -19.38 -1.69 -18.01
CA ASN A 238 -19.54 -2.83 -18.88
C ASN A 238 -18.43 -3.87 -18.63
N GLY A 239 -18.77 -5.16 -18.73
CA GLY A 239 -17.82 -6.25 -18.63
C GLY A 239 -18.47 -7.58 -18.25
N ASP A 240 -17.86 -8.67 -18.71
CA ASP A 240 -18.38 -10.03 -18.54
C ASP A 240 -17.99 -10.65 -17.17
N SER A 241 -17.20 -9.94 -16.37
CA SER A 241 -16.78 -10.36 -15.04
C SER A 241 -16.69 -9.17 -14.10
N HIS A 242 -16.66 -9.44 -12.78
CA HIS A 242 -16.42 -8.41 -11.77
C HIS A 242 -15.09 -7.68 -12.03
N GLY A 243 -13.99 -8.44 -12.26
CA GLY A 243 -12.68 -7.84 -12.57
C GLY A 243 -12.71 -6.94 -13.80
N ALA A 244 -13.39 -7.35 -14.89
CA ALA A 244 -13.54 -6.52 -16.08
C ALA A 244 -14.21 -5.18 -15.76
N ARG A 245 -15.28 -5.19 -14.98
CA ARG A 245 -16.03 -3.97 -14.58
C ARG A 245 -15.19 -3.08 -13.65
N VAL A 246 -14.41 -3.67 -12.75
CA VAL A 246 -13.49 -2.92 -11.87
C VAL A 246 -12.40 -2.23 -12.68
N LEU A 247 -11.80 -2.90 -13.66
CA LEU A 247 -10.79 -2.30 -14.54
C LEU A 247 -11.38 -1.17 -15.41
N GLN A 248 -12.61 -1.31 -15.88
CA GLN A 248 -13.34 -0.23 -16.56
C GLN A 248 -13.59 0.95 -15.62
N ALA A 249 -13.92 0.72 -14.34
CA ALA A 249 -14.09 1.78 -13.36
C ALA A 249 -12.78 2.55 -13.11
N ILE A 250 -11.63 1.85 -13.05
CA ILE A 250 -10.31 2.48 -12.96
C ILE A 250 -10.07 3.40 -14.16
N ALA A 251 -10.31 2.92 -15.38
CA ALA A 251 -10.16 3.72 -16.60
C ALA A 251 -11.10 4.94 -16.61
N ALA A 252 -12.37 4.75 -16.22
CA ALA A 252 -13.35 5.83 -16.11
C ALA A 252 -12.94 6.89 -15.06
N ALA A 253 -12.23 6.48 -14.01
CA ALA A 253 -11.66 7.37 -13.00
C ALA A 253 -10.41 8.14 -13.51
N GLY A 254 -9.98 7.94 -14.77
CA GLY A 254 -8.77 8.52 -15.32
C GLY A 254 -7.50 7.81 -14.85
N GLY A 255 -7.62 6.58 -14.35
CA GLY A 255 -6.49 5.76 -13.89
C GLY A 255 -5.54 5.42 -15.03
N ARG A 256 -4.24 5.44 -14.71
CA ARG A 256 -3.16 5.01 -15.61
C ARG A 256 -2.52 3.70 -15.16
N GLY A 257 -2.82 3.24 -13.95
CA GLY A 257 -2.29 2.00 -13.40
C GLY A 257 -3.29 1.29 -12.49
N TRP A 258 -3.17 -0.02 -12.45
CA TRP A 258 -3.86 -0.91 -11.54
C TRP A 258 -2.86 -1.53 -10.56
N PHE A 259 -3.04 -1.26 -9.27
CA PHE A 259 -2.24 -1.83 -8.18
C PHE A 259 -3.01 -3.02 -7.63
N ALA A 260 -2.65 -4.21 -8.11
CA ALA A 260 -3.45 -5.43 -8.08
C ALA A 260 -3.01 -6.39 -6.98
N GLU A 261 -4.00 -7.04 -6.34
CA GLU A 261 -3.72 -8.28 -5.60
C GLU A 261 -3.26 -9.36 -6.61
N ALA A 262 -2.20 -10.10 -6.26
CA ALA A 262 -1.50 -10.95 -7.20
C ALA A 262 -2.37 -12.05 -7.87
N HIS A 263 -3.35 -12.59 -7.14
CA HIS A 263 -4.24 -13.63 -7.68
C HIS A 263 -5.26 -13.11 -8.70
N ASP A 264 -5.51 -11.79 -8.71
CA ASP A 264 -6.40 -11.17 -9.67
C ASP A 264 -5.73 -10.91 -11.03
N ILE A 265 -4.39 -11.06 -11.11
CA ILE A 265 -3.58 -10.88 -12.31
C ILE A 265 -3.66 -12.14 -13.17
N THR A 266 -4.79 -12.32 -13.84
CA THR A 266 -5.03 -13.39 -14.81
C THR A 266 -4.71 -12.92 -16.22
N SER A 267 -4.51 -13.86 -17.17
CA SER A 267 -4.31 -13.51 -18.58
C SER A 267 -5.47 -12.67 -19.13
N GLN A 268 -6.71 -12.92 -18.69
CA GLN A 268 -7.88 -12.15 -19.08
C GLN A 268 -7.82 -10.72 -18.56
N ASN A 269 -7.53 -10.55 -17.26
CA ASN A 269 -7.48 -9.22 -16.65
C ASN A 269 -6.28 -8.40 -17.17
N MET A 270 -5.14 -9.06 -17.47
CA MET A 270 -4.00 -8.42 -18.12
C MET A 270 -4.33 -7.92 -19.53
N ALA A 271 -5.08 -8.71 -20.32
CA ALA A 271 -5.53 -8.27 -21.65
C ALA A 271 -6.45 -7.05 -21.55
N ILE A 272 -7.42 -7.08 -20.63
CA ILE A 272 -8.33 -5.93 -20.41
C ILE A 272 -7.55 -4.69 -19.93
N ALA A 273 -6.60 -4.85 -18.99
CA ALA A 273 -5.77 -3.75 -18.53
C ALA A 273 -4.95 -3.14 -19.68
N ALA A 274 -4.37 -3.99 -20.56
CA ALA A 274 -3.62 -3.54 -21.73
C ALA A 274 -4.52 -2.78 -22.72
N ASP A 275 -5.72 -3.27 -23.02
CA ASP A 275 -6.69 -2.61 -23.89
C ASP A 275 -7.14 -1.25 -23.34
N LEU A 276 -7.16 -1.10 -22.01
CA LEU A 276 -7.48 0.15 -21.31
C LEU A 276 -6.27 1.06 -21.12
N GLY A 277 -5.06 0.64 -21.52
CA GLY A 277 -3.82 1.40 -21.36
C GLY A 277 -3.35 1.50 -19.89
N LEU A 278 -3.75 0.56 -19.03
CA LEU A 278 -3.35 0.52 -17.63
C LEU A 278 -2.03 -0.25 -17.48
N THR A 279 -1.06 0.32 -16.78
CA THR A 279 0.06 -0.44 -16.24
C THR A 279 -0.42 -1.30 -15.05
N VAL A 280 0.25 -2.42 -14.79
CA VAL A 280 -0.15 -3.33 -13.70
C VAL A 280 1.02 -3.54 -12.75
N SER A 281 0.80 -3.30 -11.46
CA SER A 281 1.75 -3.59 -10.38
C SER A 281 1.12 -4.57 -9.40
N ALA A 282 1.88 -5.60 -9.01
CA ALA A 282 1.37 -6.72 -8.19
C ALA A 282 1.76 -6.60 -6.71
N TRP A 283 0.83 -6.76 -5.79
CA TRP A 283 1.09 -6.81 -4.34
C TRP A 283 0.37 -8.00 -3.69
N THR A 284 0.75 -8.55 -2.53
CA THR A 284 2.14 -8.58 -2.04
C THR A 284 2.69 -9.96 -2.36
N VAL A 285 3.76 -10.01 -3.13
CA VAL A 285 4.27 -11.26 -3.72
C VAL A 285 5.58 -11.65 -3.05
N ASN A 286 5.60 -12.81 -2.36
CA ASN A 286 6.78 -13.26 -1.61
C ASN A 286 7.34 -14.60 -2.11
N ASP A 287 6.68 -15.25 -3.07
CA ASP A 287 7.09 -16.53 -3.67
C ASP A 287 7.83 -16.30 -4.99
N ALA A 288 9.00 -16.94 -5.14
CA ALA A 288 9.86 -16.81 -6.30
C ALA A 288 9.19 -17.23 -7.62
N SER A 289 8.39 -18.31 -7.60
CA SER A 289 7.72 -18.83 -8.79
C SER A 289 6.59 -17.92 -9.25
N ILE A 290 5.87 -17.31 -8.30
CA ILE A 290 4.83 -16.31 -8.59
C ILE A 290 5.48 -15.04 -9.14
N MET A 291 6.61 -14.55 -8.54
CA MET A 291 7.37 -13.42 -9.07
C MET A 291 7.75 -13.62 -10.53
N GLN A 292 8.30 -14.80 -10.87
CA GLN A 292 8.68 -15.12 -12.25
C GLN A 292 7.48 -15.14 -13.19
N THR A 293 6.36 -15.74 -12.76
CA THR A 293 5.13 -15.82 -13.55
C THR A 293 4.56 -14.43 -13.85
N LEU A 294 4.48 -13.57 -12.83
CA LEU A 294 3.95 -12.21 -12.98
C LEU A 294 4.88 -11.34 -13.84
N ALA A 295 6.18 -11.45 -13.68
CA ALA A 295 7.14 -10.75 -14.53
C ALA A 295 7.02 -11.18 -16.00
N GLN A 296 6.82 -12.49 -16.27
CA GLN A 296 6.55 -13.00 -17.61
C GLN A 296 5.20 -12.54 -18.17
N ALA A 297 4.21 -12.34 -17.31
CA ALA A 297 2.92 -11.75 -17.69
C ALA A 297 3.01 -10.26 -18.04
N GLY A 298 4.13 -9.60 -17.77
CA GLY A 298 4.37 -8.21 -18.14
C GLY A 298 3.92 -7.18 -17.12
N VAL A 299 3.87 -7.53 -15.82
CA VAL A 299 3.64 -6.53 -14.79
C VAL A 299 4.80 -5.53 -14.74
N GLU A 300 4.50 -4.26 -14.46
CA GLU A 300 5.49 -3.18 -14.36
C GLU A 300 6.34 -3.32 -13.09
N ALA A 301 5.69 -3.66 -11.97
CA ALA A 301 6.35 -3.75 -10.67
C ALA A 301 5.79 -4.93 -9.85
N ILE A 302 6.64 -5.47 -9.00
CA ILE A 302 6.30 -6.46 -7.99
C ILE A 302 6.64 -5.89 -6.61
N ILE A 303 5.60 -5.74 -5.80
CA ILE A 303 5.69 -5.26 -4.43
C ILE A 303 5.84 -6.47 -3.53
N THR A 304 6.96 -6.53 -2.79
CA THR A 304 7.35 -7.72 -2.03
C THR A 304 7.94 -7.41 -0.66
N ASP A 305 7.61 -8.25 0.34
CA ASP A 305 8.30 -8.24 1.63
C ASP A 305 9.71 -8.86 1.56
N ARG A 306 10.04 -9.49 0.42
CA ARG A 306 11.28 -10.25 0.18
C ARG A 306 12.01 -9.74 -1.07
N PRO A 307 12.44 -8.46 -1.09
CA PRO A 307 13.17 -7.90 -2.23
C PRO A 307 14.46 -8.65 -2.54
N ASP A 308 15.07 -9.31 -1.52
CA ASP A 308 16.22 -10.18 -1.65
C ASP A 308 15.96 -11.39 -2.57
N ILE A 309 14.79 -11.98 -2.53
CA ILE A 309 14.43 -13.10 -3.43
C ILE A 309 14.41 -12.60 -4.87
N MET A 310 13.73 -11.48 -5.14
CA MET A 310 13.59 -10.96 -6.49
C MET A 310 14.91 -10.53 -7.13
N LEU A 311 15.87 -10.05 -6.33
CA LEU A 311 17.22 -9.71 -6.80
C LEU A 311 18.03 -10.93 -7.28
N ASN A 312 17.64 -12.13 -6.89
CA ASN A 312 18.33 -13.38 -7.23
C ASN A 312 17.61 -14.19 -8.33
N LEU A 313 16.57 -13.64 -8.96
CA LEU A 313 15.82 -14.26 -10.06
C LEU A 313 16.25 -13.70 -11.41
#